data_475fdcd456e9787765bccfb14baba8d3
#
_entry.id   475fdcd456e9787765bccfb14baba8d3
#
_cell.length_a   1.000
_cell.length_b   1.000
_cell.length_c   1.000
_cell.angle_alpha   90.00
_cell.angle_beta   90.00
_cell.angle_gamma   90.00
#
_symmetry.space_group_name_H-M   'P 1'
#
loop_
_entity.id
_entity.type
_entity.pdbx_description
1 polymer ?
#
loop_
_entity_poly.entity_id
_entity_poly.type
_entity_poly.pdbx_seq_one_letter_code
_entity_poly.pdbx_strand_id
1 'polypeptide(L)'
;MARMEIRMPQEYLDKLKSLGEHEARIAEASLSAGAEVVYRHVRKNLAAAIGQGKPPHRSTGQLLSALGVSPVRVNRDGGHDIKIGFAEPRRDSTSNAMAANILEYGKSNQPARPFLAPAKKASRKEVISAMQRALEEEIGKL
;
A
#
# COMPACT_ATOMS: atom_id res chain seq x y z
N MET A 1 -37.63 -42.61 -5.28
CA MET A 1 -37.56 -41.32 -4.57
C MET A 1 -37.11 -40.26 -5.54
N ALA A 2 -37.89 -39.18 -5.68
CA ALA A 2 -37.53 -38.08 -6.55
C ALA A 2 -36.45 -37.23 -5.89
N ARG A 3 -35.43 -36.88 -6.64
CA ARG A 3 -34.41 -35.94 -6.19
C ARG A 3 -33.92 -35.09 -7.34
N MET A 4 -33.44 -33.90 -6.98
CA MET A 4 -32.84 -32.97 -7.93
C MET A 4 -31.35 -32.86 -7.65
N GLU A 5 -30.55 -32.88 -8.68
CA GLU A 5 -29.10 -32.69 -8.59
C GLU A 5 -28.69 -31.54 -9.47
N ILE A 6 -27.93 -30.63 -8.92
CA ILE A 6 -27.37 -29.47 -9.63
C ILE A 6 -25.85 -29.60 -9.68
N ARG A 7 -25.28 -29.58 -10.85
CA ARG A 7 -23.83 -29.63 -11.06
C ARG A 7 -23.36 -28.36 -11.76
N MET A 8 -22.24 -27.86 -11.31
CA MET A 8 -21.61 -26.72 -11.97
C MET A 8 -21.00 -27.17 -13.30
N PRO A 9 -21.23 -26.45 -14.40
CA PRO A 9 -20.62 -26.76 -15.71
C PRO A 9 -19.09 -26.84 -15.57
N GLN A 10 -18.47 -27.78 -16.30
CA GLN A 10 -17.02 -27.98 -16.25
C GLN A 10 -16.23 -26.73 -16.60
N GLU A 11 -16.72 -25.97 -17.54
CA GLU A 11 -16.14 -24.69 -17.95
C GLU A 11 -15.97 -23.70 -16.78
N TYR A 12 -16.96 -23.62 -15.88
CA TYR A 12 -16.87 -22.77 -14.69
C TYR A 12 -15.89 -23.32 -13.66
N LEU A 13 -15.84 -24.62 -13.48
CA LEU A 13 -14.88 -25.26 -12.60
C LEU A 13 -13.44 -25.03 -13.09
N ASP A 14 -13.21 -25.11 -14.39
CA ASP A 14 -11.91 -24.84 -15.00
C ASP A 14 -11.47 -23.39 -14.78
N LYS A 15 -12.40 -22.43 -14.89
CA LYS A 15 -12.14 -21.01 -14.61
C LYS A 15 -11.80 -20.79 -13.16
N LEU A 16 -12.55 -21.37 -12.22
CA LEU A 16 -12.28 -21.25 -10.79
C LEU A 16 -10.92 -21.85 -10.44
N LYS A 17 -10.58 -22.99 -11.02
CA LYS A 17 -9.28 -23.61 -10.81
C LYS A 17 -8.14 -22.73 -11.33
N SER A 18 -8.31 -22.16 -12.52
CA SER A 18 -7.33 -21.24 -13.12
C SER A 18 -7.13 -20.01 -12.25
N LEU A 19 -8.20 -19.41 -11.71
CA LEU A 19 -8.09 -18.30 -10.76
C LEU A 19 -7.29 -18.68 -9.52
N GLY A 20 -7.55 -19.87 -8.96
CA GLY A 20 -6.82 -20.36 -7.78
C GLY A 20 -5.33 -20.57 -8.06
N GLU A 21 -4.99 -21.11 -9.22
CA GLU A 21 -3.59 -21.34 -9.62
C GLU A 21 -2.82 -20.03 -9.83
N HIS A 22 -3.51 -18.93 -10.15
CA HIS A 22 -2.90 -17.63 -10.40
C HIS A 22 -3.17 -16.60 -9.30
N GLU A 23 -3.69 -17.03 -8.17
CA GLU A 23 -4.06 -16.15 -7.05
C GLU A 23 -2.93 -15.21 -6.64
N ALA A 24 -1.72 -15.75 -6.45
CA ALA A 24 -0.57 -14.95 -6.01
C ALA A 24 -0.23 -13.85 -7.02
N ARG A 25 -0.25 -14.17 -8.31
CA ARG A 25 0.05 -13.20 -9.37
C ARG A 25 -1.04 -12.12 -9.45
N ILE A 26 -2.30 -12.51 -9.34
CA ILE A 26 -3.42 -11.58 -9.35
C ILE A 26 -3.35 -10.64 -8.15
N ALA A 27 -3.09 -11.18 -6.95
CA ALA A 27 -2.94 -10.39 -5.74
C ALA A 27 -1.77 -9.42 -5.86
N GLU A 28 -0.62 -9.86 -6.36
CA GLU A 28 0.56 -9.03 -6.54
C GLU A 28 0.27 -7.86 -7.49
N ALA A 29 -0.35 -8.12 -8.63
CA ALA A 29 -0.68 -7.07 -9.60
C ALA A 29 -1.63 -6.03 -9.01
N SER A 30 -2.69 -6.49 -8.34
CA SER A 30 -3.69 -5.60 -7.74
C SER A 30 -3.10 -4.76 -6.61
N LEU A 31 -2.40 -5.38 -5.67
CA LEU A 31 -1.79 -4.69 -4.54
C LEU A 31 -0.71 -3.71 -4.99
N SER A 32 0.12 -4.08 -5.96
CA SER A 32 1.16 -3.21 -6.48
C SER A 32 0.58 -1.96 -7.15
N ALA A 33 -0.51 -2.11 -7.90
CA ALA A 33 -1.20 -0.97 -8.51
C ALA A 33 -1.76 -0.02 -7.47
N GLY A 34 -2.40 -0.55 -6.42
CA GLY A 34 -2.91 0.26 -5.31
C GLY A 34 -1.81 0.95 -4.52
N ALA A 35 -0.75 0.22 -4.23
CA ALA A 35 0.39 0.75 -3.47
C ALA A 35 1.10 1.90 -4.19
N GLU A 36 1.20 1.82 -5.51
CA GLU A 36 1.79 2.91 -6.31
C GLU A 36 1.00 4.21 -6.16
N VAL A 37 -0.33 4.13 -6.17
CA VAL A 37 -1.19 5.29 -5.98
C VAL A 37 -0.99 5.89 -4.58
N VAL A 38 -1.03 5.05 -3.55
CA VAL A 38 -0.82 5.49 -2.16
C VAL A 38 0.58 6.11 -2.01
N TYR A 39 1.60 5.46 -2.55
CA TYR A 39 2.99 5.94 -2.49
C TYR A 39 3.11 7.36 -3.06
N ARG A 40 2.51 7.62 -4.22
CA ARG A 40 2.53 8.96 -4.83
C ARG A 40 1.89 10.02 -3.95
N HIS A 41 0.75 9.71 -3.35
CA HIS A 41 0.06 10.64 -2.44
C HIS A 41 0.86 10.89 -1.17
N VAL A 42 1.39 9.82 -0.55
CA VAL A 42 2.21 9.92 0.67
C VAL A 42 3.48 10.72 0.39
N ARG A 43 4.16 10.42 -0.71
CA ARG A 43 5.40 11.11 -1.09
C ARG A 43 5.16 12.61 -1.31
N LYS A 44 4.09 12.97 -2.01
CA LYS A 44 3.73 14.36 -2.25
C LYS A 44 3.47 15.11 -0.93
N ASN A 45 2.67 14.50 -0.06
CA ASN A 45 2.33 15.12 1.23
C ASN A 45 3.54 15.21 2.14
N LEU A 46 4.39 14.18 2.16
CA LEU A 46 5.61 14.19 2.96
C LEU A 46 6.58 15.28 2.47
N ALA A 47 6.79 15.39 1.18
CA ALA A 47 7.64 16.43 0.60
C ALA A 47 7.17 17.83 1.00
N ALA A 48 5.87 18.07 0.99
CA ALA A 48 5.30 19.34 1.44
C ALA A 48 5.50 19.56 2.94
N ALA A 49 5.33 18.52 3.76
CA ALA A 49 5.46 18.61 5.22
C ALA A 49 6.89 18.89 5.66
N ILE A 50 7.88 18.23 5.08
CA ILE A 50 9.29 18.38 5.47
C ILE A 50 9.92 19.70 5.01
N GLY A 51 9.33 20.36 4.02
CA GLY A 51 9.80 21.66 3.54
C GLY A 51 9.47 22.84 4.45
N GLN A 52 8.68 22.63 5.52
CA GLN A 52 8.15 23.68 6.38
C GLN A 52 9.07 24.08 7.55
N GLY A 53 10.15 23.35 7.81
CA GLY A 53 11.04 23.63 8.93
C GLY A 53 11.93 24.86 8.73
N LYS A 54 12.26 25.54 9.84
CA LYS A 54 13.27 26.62 9.84
C LYS A 54 14.65 26.03 10.14
N PRO A 55 15.75 26.58 9.55
CA PRO A 55 17.09 26.15 9.95
C PRO A 55 17.31 26.41 11.44
N PRO A 56 18.04 25.53 12.19
CA PRO A 56 18.73 24.31 11.73
C PRO A 56 17.83 23.07 11.69
N HIS A 57 16.55 23.19 11.95
CA HIS A 57 15.59 22.08 12.08
C HIS A 57 15.01 21.61 10.73
N ARG A 58 15.54 22.12 9.63
CA ARG A 58 15.10 21.72 8.29
C ARG A 58 15.51 20.27 8.02
N SER A 59 14.58 19.51 7.45
CA SER A 59 14.83 18.10 7.08
C SER A 59 15.99 17.99 6.09
N THR A 60 16.80 16.94 6.27
CA THR A 60 17.88 16.58 5.33
C THR A 60 17.37 15.79 4.12
N GLY A 61 16.08 15.44 4.09
CA GLY A 61 15.53 14.59 3.05
C GLY A 61 15.68 13.09 3.31
N GLN A 62 16.30 12.70 4.44
CA GLN A 62 16.48 11.27 4.78
C GLN A 62 15.15 10.52 4.87
N LEU A 63 14.15 11.14 5.48
CA LEU A 63 12.83 10.52 5.62
C LEU A 63 12.17 10.30 4.26
N LEU A 64 12.22 11.30 3.38
CA LEU A 64 11.67 11.18 2.03
C LEU A 64 12.39 10.11 1.21
N SER A 65 13.72 10.04 1.33
CA SER A 65 14.53 9.02 0.65
C SER A 65 14.25 7.62 1.16
N ALA A 66 13.87 7.48 2.42
CA ALA A 66 13.59 6.19 3.06
C ALA A 66 12.19 5.65 2.75
N LEU A 67 11.30 6.50 2.23
CA LEU A 67 9.94 6.08 1.88
C LEU A 67 9.97 5.07 0.75
N GLY A 68 9.29 3.95 0.91
CA GLY A 68 9.24 2.91 -0.09
C GLY A 68 8.05 1.98 0.07
N VAL A 69 8.00 1.02 -0.83
CA VAL A 69 6.94 0.00 -0.89
C VAL A 69 7.59 -1.37 -0.72
N SER A 70 7.05 -2.20 0.17
CA SER A 70 7.54 -3.55 0.39
C SER A 70 7.12 -4.48 -0.76
N PRO A 71 7.78 -5.64 -0.92
CA PRO A 71 7.24 -6.71 -1.75
C PRO A 71 5.90 -7.20 -1.19
N VAL A 72 5.07 -7.76 -2.06
CA VAL A 72 3.83 -8.43 -1.63
C VAL A 72 4.21 -9.69 -0.87
N ARG A 73 3.57 -9.92 0.27
CA ARG A 73 3.83 -11.07 1.14
C ARG A 73 2.54 -11.77 1.52
N VAL A 74 2.65 -13.06 1.82
CA VAL A 74 1.54 -13.83 2.39
C VAL A 74 1.51 -13.57 3.90
N ASN A 75 0.35 -13.17 4.42
CA ASN A 75 0.18 -12.93 5.85
C ASN A 75 -0.21 -14.21 6.59
N ARG A 76 -0.39 -14.09 7.92
CA ARG A 76 -0.73 -15.24 8.78
C ARG A 76 -2.06 -15.91 8.44
N ASP A 77 -2.98 -15.13 7.88
CA ASP A 77 -4.33 -15.61 7.54
C ASP A 77 -4.40 -16.23 6.13
N GLY A 78 -3.26 -16.35 5.46
CA GLY A 78 -3.19 -16.86 4.09
C GLY A 78 -3.51 -15.81 3.01
N GLY A 79 -3.85 -14.59 3.41
CA GLY A 79 -4.05 -13.48 2.48
C GLY A 79 -2.75 -12.85 2.04
N HIS A 80 -2.84 -11.83 1.21
CA HIS A 80 -1.70 -11.10 0.70
C HIS A 80 -1.73 -9.67 1.21
N ASP A 81 -0.57 -9.10 1.52
CA ASP A 81 -0.44 -7.71 1.90
C ASP A 81 0.78 -7.04 1.28
N ILE A 82 0.75 -5.72 1.27
CA ILE A 82 1.85 -4.87 0.84
C ILE A 82 1.93 -3.71 1.84
N LYS A 83 3.13 -3.24 2.11
CA LYS A 83 3.35 -2.17 3.10
C LYS A 83 4.03 -0.99 2.45
N ILE A 84 3.61 0.20 2.85
CA ILE A 84 4.25 1.45 2.48
C ILE A 84 4.82 2.02 3.76
N GLY A 85 6.10 2.30 3.79
CA GLY A 85 6.76 2.75 5.00
C GLY A 85 8.18 3.20 4.74
N PHE A 86 8.97 3.20 5.79
CA PHE A 86 10.31 3.78 5.78
C PHE A 86 11.38 2.74 6.05
N ALA A 87 12.43 2.78 5.22
CA ALA A 87 13.59 1.93 5.40
C ALA A 87 14.45 2.42 6.58
N GLU A 88 15.04 1.48 7.28
CA GLU A 88 16.01 1.73 8.35
C GLU A 88 17.37 1.17 7.94
N PRO A 89 18.49 1.60 8.52
CA PRO A 89 18.62 2.61 9.58
C PRO A 89 18.72 4.04 9.04
N ARG A 90 18.50 5.00 9.94
CA ARG A 90 18.75 6.40 9.69
C ARG A 90 20.20 6.74 10.09
N ARG A 91 20.77 7.80 9.47
CA ARG A 91 22.17 8.21 9.74
C ARG A 91 22.38 8.85 11.11
N ASP A 92 21.34 9.42 11.70
CA ASP A 92 21.38 9.98 13.04
C ASP A 92 20.92 8.96 14.09
N SER A 93 20.82 9.37 15.36
CA SER A 93 20.44 8.50 16.48
C SER A 93 18.96 8.16 16.51
N THR A 94 18.13 8.75 15.65
CA THR A 94 16.68 8.47 15.59
C THR A 94 16.36 7.50 14.46
N SER A 95 15.25 6.75 14.62
CA SER A 95 14.76 5.91 13.55
C SER A 95 13.88 6.71 12.57
N ASN A 96 13.78 6.27 11.33
CA ASN A 96 12.86 6.84 10.36
C ASN A 96 11.40 6.66 10.80
N ALA A 97 11.08 5.53 11.42
CA ALA A 97 9.74 5.28 11.97
C ALA A 97 9.38 6.31 13.04
N MET A 98 10.31 6.62 13.94
CA MET A 98 10.10 7.63 14.98
C MET A 98 9.95 9.02 14.38
N ALA A 99 10.80 9.39 13.42
CA ALA A 99 10.72 10.67 12.72
C ALA A 99 9.38 10.85 12.02
N ALA A 100 8.90 9.79 11.36
CA ALA A 100 7.59 9.79 10.70
C ALA A 100 6.44 9.96 11.69
N ASN A 101 6.49 9.28 12.84
CA ASN A 101 5.49 9.42 13.89
C ASN A 101 5.45 10.84 14.47
N ILE A 102 6.60 11.44 14.70
CA ILE A 102 6.68 12.81 15.21
C ILE A 102 6.07 13.78 14.19
N LEU A 103 6.34 13.59 12.92
CA LEU A 103 5.78 14.43 11.87
C LEU A 103 4.27 14.27 11.77
N GLU A 104 3.77 13.02 11.79
CA GLU A 104 2.33 12.74 11.66
C GLU A 104 1.52 13.22 12.86
N TYR A 105 2.00 12.95 14.08
CA TYR A 105 1.23 13.19 15.31
C TYR A 105 1.75 14.36 16.15
N GLY A 106 2.94 14.86 15.85
CA GLY A 106 3.56 15.91 16.64
C GLY A 106 4.19 15.42 17.94
N LYS A 107 4.76 16.32 18.68
CA LYS A 107 5.30 16.12 20.04
C LYS A 107 5.14 17.42 20.84
N SER A 108 5.52 17.41 22.12
CA SER A 108 5.30 18.52 23.04
C SER A 108 5.80 19.90 22.55
N ASN A 109 6.87 19.93 21.79
CA ASN A 109 7.47 21.17 21.27
C ASN A 109 7.39 21.30 19.74
N GLN A 110 6.58 20.46 19.10
CA GLN A 110 6.45 20.46 17.64
C GLN A 110 5.01 20.10 17.25
N PRO A 111 4.32 20.98 16.50
CA PRO A 111 2.97 20.67 16.03
C PRO A 111 2.99 19.54 15.01
N ALA A 112 1.90 18.80 14.94
CA ALA A 112 1.70 17.75 13.93
C ALA A 112 1.65 18.34 12.53
N ARG A 113 2.24 17.64 11.59
CA ARG A 113 2.13 17.92 10.14
C ARG A 113 1.75 16.61 9.45
N PRO A 114 0.48 16.19 9.54
CA PRO A 114 0.04 14.90 9.01
C PRO A 114 0.29 14.78 7.51
N PHE A 115 0.80 13.64 7.11
CA PHE A 115 1.03 13.31 5.70
C PHE A 115 0.45 11.95 5.31
N LEU A 116 0.32 11.02 6.26
CA LEU A 116 -0.25 9.68 6.02
C LEU A 116 -1.78 9.71 6.01
N ALA A 117 -2.41 10.25 7.05
CA ALA A 117 -3.87 10.28 7.15
C ALA A 117 -4.52 11.05 5.99
N PRO A 118 -4.03 12.25 5.60
CA PRO A 118 -4.59 12.93 4.43
C PRO A 118 -4.37 12.17 3.13
N ALA A 119 -3.22 11.51 2.97
CA ALA A 119 -2.93 10.70 1.79
C ALA A 119 -3.88 9.51 1.69
N LYS A 120 -4.11 8.81 2.79
CA LYS A 120 -5.04 7.68 2.86
C LYS A 120 -6.45 8.11 2.44
N LYS A 121 -6.92 9.23 2.98
CA LYS A 121 -8.25 9.76 2.68
C LYS A 121 -8.39 10.20 1.23
N ALA A 122 -7.41 10.95 0.73
CA ALA A 122 -7.44 11.50 -0.63
C ALA A 122 -7.29 10.43 -1.71
N SER A 123 -6.50 9.39 -1.44
CA SER A 123 -6.19 8.36 -2.44
C SER A 123 -7.19 7.21 -2.50
N ARG A 124 -8.08 7.08 -1.53
CA ARG A 124 -8.94 5.89 -1.36
C ARG A 124 -9.68 5.46 -2.63
N LYS A 125 -10.35 6.38 -3.31
CA LYS A 125 -11.12 6.07 -4.53
C LYS A 125 -10.21 5.65 -5.67
N GLU A 126 -9.11 6.37 -5.85
CA GLU A 126 -8.13 6.09 -6.89
C GLU A 126 -7.44 4.73 -6.66
N VAL A 127 -7.13 4.41 -5.40
CA VAL A 127 -6.54 3.11 -5.01
C VAL A 127 -7.49 1.97 -5.38
N ILE A 128 -8.77 2.08 -5.00
CA ILE A 128 -9.77 1.05 -5.30
C ILE A 128 -9.92 0.87 -6.80
N SER A 129 -10.00 1.97 -7.56
CA SER A 129 -10.10 1.92 -9.02
C SER A 129 -8.87 1.28 -9.66
N ALA A 130 -7.68 1.62 -9.19
CA ALA A 130 -6.42 1.05 -9.70
C ALA A 130 -6.32 -0.45 -9.42
N MET A 131 -6.67 -0.86 -8.21
CA MET A 131 -6.67 -2.27 -7.81
C MET A 131 -7.68 -3.08 -8.62
N GLN A 132 -8.88 -2.56 -8.79
CA GLN A 132 -9.93 -3.21 -9.56
C GLN A 132 -9.54 -3.38 -11.02
N ARG A 133 -8.98 -2.34 -11.62
CA ARG A 133 -8.51 -2.37 -13.02
C ARG A 133 -7.40 -3.41 -13.21
N ALA A 134 -6.43 -3.45 -12.31
CA ALA A 134 -5.35 -4.44 -12.36
C ALA A 134 -5.88 -5.86 -12.17
N LEU A 135 -6.82 -6.05 -11.26
CA LEU A 135 -7.48 -7.33 -11.02
C LEU A 135 -8.20 -7.82 -12.27
N GLU A 136 -9.01 -6.98 -12.88
CA GLU A 136 -9.77 -7.31 -14.10
C GLU A 136 -8.85 -7.63 -15.26
N GLU A 137 -7.75 -6.89 -15.40
CA GLU A 137 -6.75 -7.12 -16.43
C GLU A 137 -6.08 -8.49 -16.28
N GLU A 138 -5.69 -8.85 -15.06
CA GLU A 138 -5.08 -10.16 -14.80
C GLU A 138 -6.07 -11.32 -14.98
N ILE A 139 -7.32 -11.15 -14.57
CA ILE A 139 -8.37 -12.16 -14.79
C ILE A 139 -8.63 -12.33 -16.29
N GLY A 140 -8.60 -11.25 -17.06
CA GLY A 140 -8.80 -11.29 -18.50
C GLY A 140 -7.72 -12.05 -19.28
N LYS A 141 -6.54 -12.24 -18.67
CA LYS A 141 -5.45 -13.01 -19.27
C LYS A 141 -5.58 -14.53 -19.08
N LEU A 142 -6.54 -14.98 -18.29
CA LEU A 142 -6.70 -16.40 -17.96
C LEU A 142 -7.47 -17.19 -19.04
#